data_e21ae02b50fbeafb0fbffb3fbeedfa13
#
_entry.id   e21ae02b50fbeafb0fbffb3fbeedfa13
#
_cell.length_a   1.000
_cell.length_b   1.000
_cell.length_c   1.000
_cell.angle_alpha   90.00
_cell.angle_beta   90.00
_cell.angle_gamma   90.00
#
_symmetry.space_group_name_H-M   'P 1'
#
loop_
_entity.id
_entity.type
_entity.pdbx_description
1 polymer ?
#
loop_
_entity_poly.entity_id
_entity_poly.type
_entity_poly.pdbx_seq_one_letter_code
_entity_poly.pdbx_strand_id
1 'polypeptide(L)'
;MKIDLSNSGWKLMNRLWQKPPMTITELTAAMKEGTGWSKNTIITMLSRLEAKGAVRHEEGRRAKQYFPAVGREDAIEAETETFLDKVGGLGLLMSAMVERNALTEDDIAELTAILEKAGGKL
;
A
#
# COMPACT_ATOMS: atom_id res chain seq x y z
N MET A 1 2.14 10.15 -12.53
CA MET A 1 1.64 8.88 -13.08
C MET A 1 0.88 8.13 -12.00
N LYS A 2 -0.32 7.71 -12.32
CA LYS A 2 -1.19 7.05 -11.35
C LYS A 2 -0.84 5.56 -11.28
N ILE A 3 -0.43 5.10 -10.11
CA ILE A 3 -0.13 3.69 -9.88
C ILE A 3 -1.36 3.02 -9.28
N ASP A 4 -1.86 2.01 -9.98
CA ASP A 4 -3.02 1.24 -9.54
C ASP A 4 -2.54 -0.14 -9.05
N LEU A 5 -2.59 -0.34 -7.75
CA LEU A 5 -2.18 -1.59 -7.12
C LEU A 5 -3.40 -2.44 -6.76
N SER A 6 -3.35 -3.73 -7.11
CA SER A 6 -4.34 -4.69 -6.64
C SER A 6 -4.17 -4.91 -5.14
N ASN A 7 -5.16 -5.54 -4.49
CA ASN A 7 -5.05 -5.89 -3.07
C ASN A 7 -3.81 -6.74 -2.80
N SER A 8 -3.53 -7.70 -3.68
CA SER A 8 -2.34 -8.53 -3.58
C SER A 8 -1.06 -7.71 -3.77
N GLY A 9 -1.08 -6.78 -4.72
CA GLY A 9 0.04 -5.86 -4.95
C GLY A 9 0.35 -5.02 -3.72
N TRP A 10 -0.67 -4.51 -3.05
CA TRP A 10 -0.51 -3.77 -1.79
C TRP A 10 0.17 -4.61 -0.72
N LYS A 11 -0.22 -5.87 -0.58
CA LYS A 11 0.38 -6.77 0.42
C LYS A 11 1.88 -6.96 0.18
N LEU A 12 2.27 -7.18 -1.06
CA LEU A 12 3.68 -7.34 -1.41
C LEU A 12 4.45 -6.03 -1.22
N MET A 13 3.91 -4.92 -1.72
CA MET A 13 4.56 -3.61 -1.61
C MET A 13 4.76 -3.20 -0.15
N ASN A 14 3.79 -3.48 0.72
CA ASN A 14 3.91 -3.16 2.14
C ASN A 14 5.11 -3.87 2.78
N ARG A 15 5.43 -5.10 2.35
CA ARG A 15 6.63 -5.79 2.83
C ARG A 15 7.89 -5.18 2.24
N LEU A 16 7.88 -4.90 0.94
CA LEU A 16 9.04 -4.34 0.27
C LEU A 16 9.40 -2.94 0.79
N TRP A 17 8.39 -2.09 1.06
CA TRP A 17 8.65 -0.76 1.62
C TRP A 17 9.28 -0.80 3.01
N GLN A 18 9.02 -1.86 3.78
CA GLN A 18 9.56 -1.97 5.15
C GLN A 18 11.07 -2.20 5.17
N LYS A 19 11.59 -2.98 4.22
CA LYS A 19 13.01 -3.36 4.24
C LYS A 19 13.56 -3.58 2.83
N PRO A 20 13.64 -2.52 2.00
CA PRO A 20 14.23 -2.67 0.68
C PRO A 20 15.77 -2.68 0.74
N PRO A 21 16.47 -3.31 -0.19
CA PRO A 21 15.90 -4.18 -1.22
C PRO A 21 15.65 -5.59 -0.71
N MET A 22 14.86 -6.35 -1.49
CA MET A 22 14.60 -7.75 -1.15
C MET A 22 14.76 -8.62 -2.39
N THR A 23 15.24 -9.84 -2.16
CA THR A 23 15.30 -10.87 -3.21
C THR A 23 13.96 -11.61 -3.27
N ILE A 24 13.75 -12.39 -4.33
CA ILE A 24 12.57 -13.26 -4.46
C ILE A 24 12.48 -14.20 -3.27
N THR A 25 13.61 -14.80 -2.85
CA THR A 25 13.64 -15.70 -1.70
C THR A 25 13.24 -15.01 -0.41
N GLU A 26 13.76 -13.81 -0.17
CA GLU A 26 13.42 -13.02 1.01
C GLU A 26 11.93 -12.62 1.02
N LEU A 27 11.41 -12.20 -0.13
CA LEU A 27 9.99 -11.84 -0.24
C LEU A 27 9.09 -13.06 -0.03
N THR A 28 9.47 -14.20 -0.59
CA THR A 28 8.71 -15.44 -0.42
C THR A 28 8.62 -15.80 1.08
N ALA A 29 9.76 -15.73 1.78
CA ALA A 29 9.78 -15.98 3.21
C ALA A 29 8.93 -14.98 4.00
N ALA A 30 9.05 -13.71 3.68
CA ALA A 30 8.31 -12.65 4.37
C ALA A 30 6.80 -12.76 4.15
N MET A 31 6.37 -13.19 2.96
CA MET A 31 4.96 -13.30 2.59
C MET A 31 4.33 -14.64 2.99
N LYS A 32 5.13 -15.61 3.42
CA LYS A 32 4.65 -16.96 3.76
C LYS A 32 3.60 -16.90 4.87
N GLU A 33 3.86 -16.15 5.92
CA GLU A 33 2.86 -15.89 6.96
C GLU A 33 1.83 -14.91 6.43
N GLY A 34 0.59 -15.25 6.54
CA GLY A 34 -0.51 -14.38 6.12
C GLY A 34 -1.02 -14.65 4.72
N THR A 35 -0.18 -15.02 3.77
CA THR A 35 -0.63 -15.30 2.39
C THR A 35 -0.41 -16.73 1.94
N GLY A 36 0.66 -17.35 2.41
CA GLY A 36 1.03 -18.69 1.94
C GLY A 36 1.46 -18.73 0.48
N TRP A 37 1.80 -17.59 -0.12
CA TRP A 37 2.15 -17.53 -1.53
C TRP A 37 3.43 -18.30 -1.84
N SER A 38 3.39 -19.04 -2.94
CA SER A 38 4.55 -19.76 -3.46
C SER A 38 5.55 -18.81 -4.09
N LYS A 39 6.78 -19.29 -4.30
CA LYS A 39 7.81 -18.54 -5.02
C LYS A 39 7.33 -18.12 -6.41
N ASN A 40 6.62 -19.00 -7.11
CA ASN A 40 6.09 -18.69 -8.44
C ASN A 40 5.07 -17.55 -8.40
N THR A 41 4.24 -17.51 -7.37
CA THR A 41 3.30 -16.40 -7.17
C THR A 41 4.04 -15.10 -6.96
N ILE A 42 5.09 -15.10 -6.14
CA ILE A 42 5.92 -13.92 -5.90
C ILE A 42 6.56 -13.42 -7.20
N ILE A 43 7.12 -14.33 -7.99
CA ILE A 43 7.73 -14.00 -9.29
C ILE A 43 6.71 -13.34 -10.22
N THR A 44 5.50 -13.92 -10.31
CA THR A 44 4.43 -13.38 -11.14
C THR A 44 4.01 -11.98 -10.67
N MET A 45 3.85 -11.83 -9.36
CA MET A 45 3.47 -10.52 -8.77
C MET A 45 4.53 -9.46 -9.03
N LEU A 46 5.80 -9.79 -8.85
CA LEU A 46 6.90 -8.85 -9.10
C LEU A 46 6.95 -8.44 -10.57
N SER A 47 6.74 -9.39 -11.48
CA SER A 47 6.70 -9.10 -12.91
C SER A 47 5.59 -8.09 -13.25
N ARG A 48 4.41 -8.29 -12.68
CA ARG A 48 3.27 -7.38 -12.88
C ARG A 48 3.53 -6.00 -12.28
N LEU A 49 4.11 -5.96 -11.08
CA LEU A 49 4.42 -4.69 -10.42
C LEU A 49 5.52 -3.94 -11.16
N GLU A 50 6.49 -4.64 -11.71
CA GLU A 50 7.53 -4.02 -12.51
C GLU A 50 6.97 -3.44 -13.80
N ALA A 51 6.05 -4.16 -14.46
CA ALA A 51 5.38 -3.68 -15.66
C ALA A 51 4.55 -2.42 -15.39
N LYS A 52 3.98 -2.30 -14.19
CA LYS A 52 3.23 -1.10 -13.78
C LYS A 52 4.14 0.06 -13.35
N GLY A 53 5.41 -0.18 -13.19
CA GLY A 53 6.35 0.83 -12.69
C GLY A 53 6.40 0.96 -11.18
N ALA A 54 5.82 0.01 -10.44
CA ALA A 54 5.78 0.04 -8.98
C ALA A 54 7.05 -0.50 -8.34
N VAL A 55 7.74 -1.43 -9.01
CA VAL A 55 9.02 -1.96 -8.55
C VAL A 55 10.04 -1.90 -9.69
N ARG A 56 11.30 -1.91 -9.32
CA ARG A 56 12.43 -2.08 -10.23
C ARG A 56 13.37 -3.11 -9.62
N HIS A 57 14.26 -3.64 -10.42
CA HIS A 57 15.27 -4.57 -9.90
C HIS A 57 16.66 -4.21 -10.38
N GLU A 58 17.66 -4.68 -9.64
CA GLU A 58 19.06 -4.60 -10.01
C GLU A 58 19.63 -6.03 -9.93
N GLU A 59 20.56 -6.33 -10.83
CA GLU A 59 21.26 -7.60 -10.80
C GLU A 59 22.20 -7.63 -9.61
N GLY A 60 22.02 -8.61 -8.73
CA GLY A 60 22.92 -8.84 -7.62
C GLY A 60 23.90 -9.98 -7.95
N ARG A 61 24.83 -10.25 -7.05
CA ARG A 61 25.82 -11.33 -7.25
C ARG A 61 25.18 -12.71 -7.37
N ARG A 62 24.12 -12.97 -6.60
CA ARG A 62 23.45 -14.28 -6.54
C ARG A 62 21.99 -14.23 -6.96
N ALA A 63 21.37 -13.07 -6.84
CA ALA A 63 19.95 -12.92 -7.09
C ALA A 63 19.63 -11.48 -7.40
N LYS A 64 18.53 -11.27 -8.12
CA LYS A 64 18.00 -9.94 -8.37
C LYS A 64 17.56 -9.29 -7.06
N GLN A 65 17.87 -8.02 -6.91
CA GLN A 65 17.44 -7.21 -5.78
C GLN A 65 16.30 -6.32 -6.23
N TYR A 66 15.17 -6.42 -5.59
CA TYR A 66 13.97 -5.64 -5.93
C TYR A 66 13.82 -4.43 -5.02
N PHE A 67 13.53 -3.30 -5.62
CA PHE A 67 13.33 -2.02 -4.94
C PHE A 67 11.96 -1.47 -5.25
N PRO A 68 11.31 -0.79 -4.29
CA PRO A 68 10.12 -0.02 -4.65
C PRO A 68 10.52 1.13 -5.57
N ALA A 69 9.81 1.28 -6.68
CA ALA A 69 10.03 2.38 -7.64
C ALA A 69 9.10 3.55 -7.37
N VAL A 70 8.12 3.38 -6.47
CA VAL A 70 7.22 4.44 -6.01
C VAL A 70 7.27 4.50 -4.50
N GLY A 71 7.13 5.69 -3.93
CA GLY A 71 7.07 5.86 -2.50
C GLY A 71 5.74 5.40 -1.94
N ARG A 72 5.75 4.93 -0.69
CA ARG A 72 4.53 4.48 -0.01
C ARG A 72 3.50 5.59 0.09
N GLU A 73 3.93 6.80 0.43
CA GLU A 73 3.04 7.95 0.57
C GLU A 73 2.37 8.32 -0.75
N ASP A 74 3.11 8.28 -1.86
CA ASP A 74 2.56 8.55 -3.18
C ASP A 74 1.52 7.52 -3.58
N ALA A 75 1.78 6.23 -3.28
CA ALA A 75 0.84 5.16 -3.56
C ALA A 75 -0.43 5.30 -2.72
N ILE A 76 -0.30 5.66 -1.45
CA ILE A 76 -1.45 5.90 -0.56
C ILE A 76 -2.29 7.06 -1.08
N GLU A 77 -1.66 8.16 -1.47
CA GLU A 77 -2.35 9.33 -2.00
C GLU A 77 -3.16 8.99 -3.26
N ALA A 78 -2.54 8.28 -4.21
CA ALA A 78 -3.21 7.87 -5.44
C ALA A 78 -4.41 6.95 -5.16
N GLU A 79 -4.24 5.97 -4.28
CA GLU A 79 -5.31 5.06 -3.91
C GLU A 79 -6.45 5.78 -3.18
N THR A 80 -6.10 6.72 -2.30
CA THR A 80 -7.08 7.51 -1.56
C THR A 80 -7.95 8.33 -2.52
N GLU A 81 -7.35 8.99 -3.50
CA GLU A 81 -8.10 9.76 -4.50
C GLU A 81 -9.07 8.86 -5.27
N THR A 82 -8.58 7.72 -5.75
CA THR A 82 -9.40 6.77 -6.50
C THR A 82 -10.55 6.25 -5.66
N PHE A 83 -10.26 5.90 -4.42
CA PHE A 83 -11.28 5.38 -3.50
C PHE A 83 -12.33 6.42 -3.16
N LEU A 84 -11.93 7.65 -2.84
CA LEU A 84 -12.86 8.72 -2.52
C LEU A 84 -13.76 9.07 -3.72
N ASP A 85 -13.20 9.10 -4.92
CA ASP A 85 -13.98 9.31 -6.14
C ASP A 85 -15.04 8.22 -6.32
N LYS A 86 -14.66 6.97 -6.04
CA LYS A 86 -15.55 5.82 -6.18
C LYS A 86 -16.71 5.88 -5.20
N VAL A 87 -16.45 6.27 -3.94
CA VAL A 87 -17.49 6.26 -2.88
C VAL A 87 -18.26 7.56 -2.77
N GLY A 88 -17.87 8.58 -3.52
CA GLY A 88 -18.60 9.85 -3.54
C GLY A 88 -18.08 10.93 -2.60
N GLY A 89 -16.89 10.76 -2.06
CA GLY A 89 -16.22 11.77 -1.25
C GLY A 89 -16.08 11.40 0.22
N LEU A 90 -15.29 12.21 0.92
CA LEU A 90 -14.94 11.96 2.33
C LEU A 90 -16.16 11.95 3.26
N GLY A 91 -17.10 12.87 3.04
CA GLY A 91 -18.30 12.94 3.88
C GLY A 91 -19.12 11.67 3.85
N LEU A 92 -19.32 11.09 2.66
CA LEU A 92 -20.04 9.84 2.51
C LEU A 92 -19.30 8.67 3.14
N LEU A 93 -17.98 8.65 3.02
CA LEU A 93 -17.16 7.62 3.67
C LEU A 93 -17.29 7.69 5.19
N MET A 94 -17.17 8.88 5.77
CA MET A 94 -17.26 9.07 7.21
C MET A 94 -18.66 8.71 7.73
N SER A 95 -19.71 9.12 7.01
CA SER A 95 -21.09 8.76 7.39
C SER A 95 -21.28 7.25 7.43
N ALA A 96 -20.78 6.54 6.43
CA ALA A 96 -20.86 5.07 6.39
C ALA A 96 -20.12 4.44 7.56
N MET A 97 -18.94 4.95 7.91
CA MET A 97 -18.16 4.44 9.03
C MET A 97 -18.88 4.64 10.37
N VAL A 98 -19.49 5.81 10.57
CA VAL A 98 -20.24 6.13 11.79
C VAL A 98 -21.47 5.23 11.92
N GLU A 99 -22.24 5.06 10.85
CA GLU A 99 -23.44 4.21 10.85
C GLU A 99 -23.14 2.75 11.19
N ARG A 100 -21.96 2.27 10.83
CA ARG A 100 -21.54 0.89 11.11
C ARG A 100 -20.84 0.74 12.45
N ASN A 101 -20.73 1.79 13.23
CA ASN A 101 -19.95 1.82 14.48
C ASN A 101 -18.50 1.35 14.23
N ALA A 102 -17.96 1.70 13.09
CA ALA A 102 -16.61 1.29 12.71
C ALA A 102 -15.51 2.21 13.25
N LEU A 103 -15.90 3.37 13.81
CA LEU A 103 -14.95 4.31 14.41
C LEU A 103 -14.89 4.08 15.92
N THR A 104 -13.67 3.87 16.43
CA THR A 104 -13.43 3.78 17.87
C THR A 104 -13.27 5.19 18.46
N GLU A 105 -13.27 5.29 19.80
CA GLU A 105 -12.99 6.56 20.48
C GLU A 105 -11.60 7.07 20.12
N ASP A 106 -10.63 6.16 20.00
CA ASP A 106 -9.28 6.51 19.60
C ASP A 106 -9.23 7.06 18.17
N ASP A 107 -9.98 6.46 17.25
CA ASP A 107 -10.09 6.96 15.88
C ASP A 107 -10.65 8.38 15.85
N ILE A 108 -11.71 8.63 16.62
CA ILE A 108 -12.35 9.95 16.69
C ILE A 108 -11.37 10.98 17.25
N ALA A 109 -10.63 10.63 18.30
CA ALA A 109 -9.64 11.51 18.90
C ALA A 109 -8.52 11.86 17.90
N GLU A 110 -8.03 10.86 17.20
CA GLU A 110 -7.00 11.04 16.16
C GLU A 110 -7.49 11.93 15.03
N LEU A 111 -8.68 11.65 14.52
CA LEU A 111 -9.28 12.45 13.45
C LEU A 111 -9.52 13.89 13.88
N THR A 112 -10.00 14.10 15.11
CA THR A 112 -10.20 15.44 15.66
C THR A 112 -8.89 16.22 15.70
N ALA A 113 -7.81 15.60 16.17
CA ALA A 113 -6.51 16.23 16.20
C ALA A 113 -5.99 16.60 14.83
N ILE A 114 -6.18 15.72 13.84
CA ILE A 114 -5.79 15.96 12.45
C ILE A 114 -6.56 17.16 11.89
N LEU A 115 -7.87 17.19 12.12
CA LEU A 115 -8.74 18.25 11.60
C LEU A 115 -8.44 19.62 12.25
N GLU A 116 -8.17 19.64 13.54
CA GLU A 116 -7.78 20.87 14.24
C GLU A 116 -6.47 21.43 13.68
N LYS A 117 -5.50 20.56 13.44
CA LYS A 117 -4.23 20.96 12.85
C LYS A 117 -4.40 21.49 11.43
N ALA A 118 -5.26 20.86 10.63
CA ALA A 118 -5.56 21.32 9.28
C ALA A 118 -6.30 22.65 9.30
N GLY A 119 -7.28 22.82 10.22
CA GLY A 119 -8.02 24.05 10.39
C GLY A 119 -7.14 25.23 10.78
N GLY A 120 -6.12 24.97 11.59
CA GLY A 120 -5.16 26.01 11.97
C GLY A 120 -4.28 26.50 10.85
N LYS A 121 -4.24 25.80 9.72
CA LYS A 121 -3.49 26.18 8.52
C LYS A 121 -4.33 26.96 7.50
N LEU A 122 -5.62 26.97 7.72
CA LEU A 122 -6.54 27.68 6.86
C LEU A 122 -6.69 29.14 7.32
#